data_a9ebf920c2a5b38a26481afaf21f2f89
#
_entry.id   a9ebf920c2a5b38a26481afaf21f2f89
#
_cell.length_a   1.000
_cell.length_b   1.000
_cell.length_c   1.000
_cell.angle_alpha   90.00
_cell.angle_beta   90.00
_cell.angle_gamma   90.00
#
_symmetry.space_group_name_H-M   'P 1'
#
loop_
_entity.id
_entity.type
_entity.pdbx_description
1 polymer ?
#
loop_
_entity_poly.entity_id
_entity_poly.type
_entity_poly.pdbx_seq_one_letter_code
_entity_poly.pdbx_strand_id
1 'polypeptide(L)'
;MQAGVALLTRTPRRVAHCGRHLACLICLTLLTACRTSETPPTEPFQFPIAVFIQSKPNDFWEAALRGLESRLSLPGVQLEKTLFRSAEREAIAERLREGDWRAVALCAPNDEWSQQAVEQTIQQGVPVVLVGADLPDTTRLAYVGTYYYDAGRRAGAWYAQRVSAGEVAVVAGHPVPRAVAEFWEGFRHGLLFNPRVQARLAPLTDSTNAPSVIRSLASEPRLQGIFLMGAEVAQQGIGVAPRTNLGVLSWRETAKDWYLSRQIDLLILERPEEIGVRTANLLRNLSQGRGGDLQIVYVPYEWRAR
;
A
#
# COMPACT_ATOMS: atom_id res chain seq x y z
N MET A 1 65.98 0.19 16.09
CA MET A 1 66.54 -0.54 17.23
C MET A 1 65.63 -1.72 17.41
N GLN A 2 65.97 -2.90 16.81
CA GLN A 2 66.71 -4.01 17.40
C GLN A 2 66.07 -4.45 18.71
N ALA A 3 65.72 -5.60 18.98
CA ALA A 3 65.95 -7.02 18.66
C ALA A 3 65.14 -7.77 19.74
N GLY A 4 64.78 -8.98 19.73
CA GLY A 4 65.32 -10.20 19.22
C GLY A 4 64.57 -11.40 19.70
N VAL A 5 64.68 -12.34 18.92
CA VAL A 5 64.48 -13.76 18.90
C VAL A 5 64.78 -14.52 20.21
N ALA A 6 63.97 -15.57 20.52
CA ALA A 6 64.49 -16.84 21.01
C ALA A 6 63.51 -17.99 20.80
N LEU A 7 63.89 -18.88 19.91
CA LEU A 7 63.46 -20.29 19.80
C LEU A 7 64.03 -21.09 21.00
N LEU A 8 63.29 -22.09 21.52
CA LEU A 8 63.86 -23.28 22.09
C LEU A 8 62.95 -24.50 21.84
N THR A 9 63.49 -25.37 21.01
CA THR A 9 63.14 -26.75 20.75
C THR A 9 63.48 -27.69 21.92
N ARG A 10 62.66 -28.69 22.18
CA ARG A 10 63.18 -30.02 22.59
C ARG A 10 62.10 -31.11 22.49
N THR A 11 62.43 -32.12 21.75
CA THR A 11 61.83 -33.45 21.53
C THR A 11 62.31 -34.46 22.61
N PRO A 12 62.09 -35.78 22.47
CA PRO A 12 60.94 -36.54 23.00
C PRO A 12 61.39 -37.63 23.98
N ARG A 13 60.49 -38.35 24.63
CA ARG A 13 60.80 -39.62 25.24
C ARG A 13 59.70 -40.65 25.09
N ARG A 14 60.03 -41.76 24.44
CA ARG A 14 59.31 -43.04 24.36
C ARG A 14 59.33 -43.75 25.69
N VAL A 15 58.23 -44.46 26.08
CA VAL A 15 58.18 -45.72 26.84
C VAL A 15 56.83 -46.34 26.50
N ALA A 16 56.69 -47.33 25.88
CA ALA A 16 56.69 -48.77 25.75
C ALA A 16 55.61 -49.49 26.59
N HIS A 17 54.74 -50.18 25.81
CA HIS A 17 54.04 -51.44 26.06
C HIS A 17 53.66 -51.86 27.50
N CYS A 18 52.35 -52.03 27.75
CA CYS A 18 51.75 -53.33 28.24
C CYS A 18 50.24 -53.23 28.30
N GLY A 19 49.50 -54.29 27.91
CA GLY A 19 48.08 -54.44 28.24
C GLY A 19 47.12 -54.75 27.09
N ARG A 20 47.43 -55.79 26.29
CA ARG A 20 46.45 -56.52 25.48
C ARG A 20 45.61 -57.37 26.45
N HIS A 21 44.33 -57.37 26.32
CA HIS A 21 43.26 -58.20 26.91
C HIS A 21 42.37 -57.49 27.99
N LEU A 22 41.73 -56.43 27.66
CA LEU A 22 40.50 -56.01 28.37
C LEU A 22 39.58 -55.10 27.52
N ALA A 23 39.62 -55.28 26.22
CA ALA A 23 38.87 -54.39 25.30
C ALA A 23 37.68 -55.07 24.57
N CYS A 24 37.21 -56.25 25.01
CA CYS A 24 36.17 -56.97 24.30
C CYS A 24 34.80 -57.06 24.99
N LEU A 25 34.65 -56.51 26.22
CA LEU A 25 33.35 -56.60 26.92
C LEU A 25 32.65 -55.22 27.12
N ILE A 26 33.24 -54.12 26.72
CA ILE A 26 32.63 -52.78 26.85
C ILE A 26 32.01 -52.32 25.52
N CYS A 27 32.26 -52.97 24.39
CA CYS A 27 31.67 -52.59 23.09
C CYS A 27 30.24 -53.10 22.86
N LEU A 28 29.68 -53.95 23.72
CA LEU A 28 28.33 -54.53 23.48
C LEU A 28 27.22 -53.81 24.24
N THR A 29 27.52 -52.85 25.12
CA THR A 29 26.50 -52.05 25.86
C THR A 29 26.32 -50.64 25.36
N LEU A 30 27.06 -50.19 24.33
CA LEU A 30 26.96 -48.84 23.75
C LEU A 30 26.10 -48.78 22.46
N LEU A 31 25.52 -49.93 22.03
CA LEU A 31 24.71 -49.99 20.79
C LEU A 31 23.20 -49.86 21.00
N THR A 32 22.74 -49.58 22.24
CA THR A 32 21.31 -49.43 22.52
C THR A 32 20.89 -48.01 22.97
N ALA A 33 21.73 -47.01 22.79
CA ALA A 33 21.41 -45.62 23.14
C ALA A 33 21.47 -44.65 21.95
N CYS A 34 21.35 -45.12 20.70
CA CYS A 34 20.81 -44.28 19.61
C CYS A 34 19.29 -44.18 19.80
N ARG A 35 18.84 -43.56 20.86
CA ARG A 35 17.53 -42.85 20.79
C ARG A 35 17.72 -41.85 19.67
N THR A 36 17.09 -42.09 18.55
CA THR A 36 16.75 -41.03 17.61
C THR A 36 16.07 -39.95 18.46
N SER A 37 16.81 -38.88 18.77
CA SER A 37 16.17 -37.65 19.19
C SER A 37 15.32 -37.27 17.98
N GLU A 38 14.06 -37.67 17.99
CA GLU A 38 13.05 -37.02 17.16
C GLU A 38 13.15 -35.54 17.55
N THR A 39 13.82 -34.79 16.71
CA THR A 39 13.72 -33.31 16.74
C THR A 39 12.23 -33.03 16.75
N PRO A 40 11.69 -32.37 17.79
CA PRO A 40 10.28 -32.03 17.79
C PRO A 40 10.01 -31.38 16.44
N PRO A 41 8.91 -31.69 15.77
CA PRO A 41 8.58 -31.09 14.50
C PRO A 41 8.69 -29.58 14.71
N THR A 42 9.65 -28.97 14.05
CA THR A 42 9.80 -27.50 14.07
C THR A 42 8.52 -27.02 13.47
N GLU A 43 7.62 -26.45 14.28
CA GLU A 43 6.41 -25.84 13.76
C GLU A 43 6.84 -24.91 12.62
N PRO A 44 6.19 -25.01 11.46
CA PRO A 44 6.58 -24.17 10.34
C PRO A 44 6.52 -22.73 10.82
N PHE A 45 7.63 -22.01 10.67
CA PHE A 45 7.75 -20.63 11.12
C PHE A 45 6.61 -19.81 10.52
N GLN A 46 5.70 -19.35 11.36
CA GLN A 46 4.51 -18.62 10.95
C GLN A 46 4.80 -17.13 10.93
N PHE A 47 4.37 -16.46 9.86
CA PHE A 47 4.48 -15.01 9.70
C PHE A 47 3.08 -14.41 9.69
N PRO A 48 2.50 -14.04 10.83
CA PRO A 48 1.22 -13.36 10.86
C PRO A 48 1.36 -11.94 10.31
N ILE A 49 0.61 -11.65 9.26
CA ILE A 49 0.54 -10.35 8.59
C ILE A 49 -0.91 -9.90 8.59
N ALA A 50 -1.15 -8.67 9.03
CA ALA A 50 -2.48 -8.08 9.00
C ALA A 50 -2.60 -6.96 7.96
N VAL A 51 -3.79 -6.85 7.38
CA VAL A 51 -4.18 -5.77 6.46
C VAL A 51 -5.55 -5.22 6.88
N PHE A 52 -5.55 -4.04 7.44
CA PHE A 52 -6.74 -3.34 7.92
C PHE A 52 -7.03 -2.13 7.04
N ILE A 53 -8.21 -2.11 6.41
CA ILE A 53 -8.61 -1.05 5.48
C ILE A 53 -9.92 -0.44 5.93
N GLN A 54 -9.89 0.84 6.33
CA GLN A 54 -11.11 1.56 6.68
C GLN A 54 -11.85 1.99 5.42
N SER A 55 -12.72 1.12 4.93
CA SER A 55 -13.55 1.36 3.74
C SER A 55 -14.77 0.44 3.75
N LYS A 56 -15.81 0.83 3.01
CA LYS A 56 -16.83 -0.11 2.55
C LYS A 56 -16.23 -1.03 1.48
N PRO A 57 -16.70 -2.27 1.34
CA PRO A 57 -16.34 -3.13 0.21
C PRO A 57 -16.59 -2.42 -1.13
N ASN A 58 -15.61 -2.47 -2.01
CA ASN A 58 -15.67 -1.93 -3.37
C ASN A 58 -14.60 -2.58 -4.25
N ASP A 59 -14.75 -2.47 -5.56
CA ASP A 59 -13.86 -3.12 -6.53
C ASP A 59 -12.42 -2.56 -6.55
N PHE A 60 -12.18 -1.33 -6.09
CA PHE A 60 -10.83 -0.80 -5.90
C PHE A 60 -10.05 -1.61 -4.86
N TRP A 61 -10.64 -1.77 -3.66
CA TRP A 61 -10.00 -2.54 -2.60
C TRP A 61 -9.97 -4.03 -2.86
N GLU A 62 -10.99 -4.57 -3.55
CA GLU A 62 -10.96 -5.96 -4.01
C GLU A 62 -9.80 -6.21 -4.96
N ALA A 63 -9.53 -5.31 -5.91
CA ALA A 63 -8.38 -5.42 -6.81
C ALA A 63 -7.05 -5.30 -6.05
N ALA A 64 -6.93 -4.36 -5.10
CA ALA A 64 -5.74 -4.21 -4.27
C ALA A 64 -5.48 -5.47 -3.43
N LEU A 65 -6.51 -6.03 -2.80
CA LEU A 65 -6.39 -7.25 -2.01
C LEU A 65 -6.04 -8.47 -2.86
N ARG A 66 -6.57 -8.61 -4.09
CA ARG A 66 -6.13 -9.67 -5.03
C ARG A 66 -4.64 -9.55 -5.35
N GLY A 67 -4.16 -8.36 -5.65
CA GLY A 67 -2.74 -8.11 -5.89
C GLY A 67 -1.86 -8.48 -4.70
N LEU A 68 -2.31 -8.13 -3.50
CA LEU A 68 -1.64 -8.45 -2.25
C LEU A 68 -1.60 -9.96 -2.01
N GLU A 69 -2.72 -10.66 -2.14
CA GLU A 69 -2.82 -12.11 -1.97
C GLU A 69 -1.93 -12.86 -2.94
N SER A 70 -1.84 -12.41 -4.20
CA SER A 70 -1.00 -13.03 -5.22
C SER A 70 0.47 -13.12 -4.82
N ARG A 71 0.92 -12.35 -3.82
CA ARG A 71 2.30 -12.27 -3.34
C ARG A 71 2.49 -12.77 -1.91
N LEU A 72 1.43 -12.86 -1.11
CA LEU A 72 1.48 -13.31 0.28
C LEU A 72 0.89 -14.72 0.49
N SER A 73 0.26 -15.32 -0.53
CA SER A 73 -0.17 -16.72 -0.48
C SER A 73 1.03 -17.67 -0.57
N LEU A 74 1.87 -17.68 0.47
CA LEU A 74 3.11 -18.45 0.57
C LEU A 74 3.05 -19.36 1.80
N PRO A 75 3.74 -20.51 1.77
CA PRO A 75 3.87 -21.35 2.96
C PRO A 75 4.42 -20.57 4.16
N GLY A 76 3.78 -20.71 5.30
CA GLY A 76 4.16 -20.01 6.53
C GLY A 76 3.62 -18.59 6.69
N VAL A 77 2.99 -17.98 5.69
CA VAL A 77 2.31 -16.68 5.83
C VAL A 77 0.88 -16.90 6.31
N GLN A 78 0.53 -16.32 7.45
CA GLN A 78 -0.84 -16.19 7.93
C GLN A 78 -1.33 -14.78 7.63
N LEU A 79 -2.18 -14.64 6.61
CA LEU A 79 -2.70 -13.36 6.18
C LEU A 79 -4.10 -13.12 6.73
N GLU A 80 -4.24 -12.08 7.55
CA GLU A 80 -5.52 -11.54 7.93
C GLU A 80 -5.86 -10.30 7.12
N LYS A 81 -7.10 -10.20 6.61
CA LYS A 81 -7.58 -9.04 5.83
C LYS A 81 -8.93 -8.61 6.39
N THR A 82 -9.06 -7.36 6.74
CA THR A 82 -10.31 -6.80 7.24
C THR A 82 -10.59 -5.44 6.62
N LEU A 83 -11.74 -5.33 5.95
CA LEU A 83 -12.33 -4.04 5.64
C LEU A 83 -13.26 -3.66 6.79
N PHE A 84 -13.10 -2.45 7.33
CA PHE A 84 -13.84 -2.02 8.51
C PHE A 84 -14.40 -0.60 8.36
N ARG A 85 -15.45 -0.30 9.12
CA ARG A 85 -16.06 1.04 9.18
C ARG A 85 -15.60 1.78 10.42
N SER A 86 -15.82 3.08 10.47
CA SER A 86 -15.44 3.92 11.61
C SER A 86 -15.99 3.42 12.96
N ALA A 87 -17.18 2.80 12.96
CA ALA A 87 -17.78 2.23 14.17
C ALA A 87 -17.04 0.99 14.70
N GLU A 88 -16.15 0.38 13.88
CA GLU A 88 -15.42 -0.85 14.24
C GLU A 88 -13.96 -0.54 14.67
N ARG A 89 -13.59 0.73 14.76
CA ARG A 89 -12.22 1.18 15.07
C ARG A 89 -11.67 0.60 16.37
N GLU A 90 -12.50 0.53 17.42
CA GLU A 90 -12.06 0.01 18.72
C GLU A 90 -11.67 -1.47 18.62
N ALA A 91 -12.48 -2.27 17.92
CA ALA A 91 -12.16 -3.68 17.68
C ALA A 91 -10.86 -3.84 16.85
N ILE A 92 -10.60 -2.94 15.89
CA ILE A 92 -9.35 -2.95 15.13
C ILE A 92 -8.16 -2.54 16.00
N ALA A 93 -8.32 -1.53 16.87
CA ALA A 93 -7.27 -1.12 17.80
C ALA A 93 -6.91 -2.25 18.79
N GLU A 94 -7.90 -3.00 19.27
CA GLU A 94 -7.68 -4.19 20.10
C GLU A 94 -6.90 -5.27 19.33
N ARG A 95 -7.28 -5.57 18.09
CA ARG A 95 -6.58 -6.54 17.24
C ARG A 95 -5.15 -6.11 16.93
N LEU A 96 -4.89 -4.82 16.72
CA LEU A 96 -3.55 -4.29 16.52
C LEU A 96 -2.69 -4.49 17.78
N ARG A 97 -3.27 -4.32 18.97
CA ARG A 97 -2.57 -4.48 20.26
C ARG A 97 -2.33 -5.95 20.66
N GLU A 98 -3.28 -6.83 20.38
CA GLU A 98 -3.26 -8.21 20.87
C GLU A 98 -2.69 -9.21 19.87
N GLY A 99 -2.61 -8.82 18.58
CA GLY A 99 -2.10 -9.69 17.52
C GLY A 99 -0.58 -9.81 17.56
N ASP A 100 -0.07 -11.05 17.43
CA ASP A 100 1.38 -11.31 17.27
C ASP A 100 1.84 -11.03 15.84
N TRP A 101 1.61 -9.79 15.38
CA TRP A 101 1.88 -9.41 14.00
C TRP A 101 3.37 -9.26 13.71
N ARG A 102 3.80 -9.78 12.57
CA ARG A 102 5.16 -9.55 12.04
C ARG A 102 5.24 -8.30 11.15
N ALA A 103 4.13 -7.91 10.55
CA ALA A 103 3.96 -6.65 9.84
C ALA A 103 2.46 -6.33 9.68
N VAL A 104 2.14 -5.06 9.62
CA VAL A 104 0.77 -4.57 9.44
C VAL A 104 0.71 -3.60 8.26
N ALA A 105 -0.32 -3.75 7.42
CA ALA A 105 -0.73 -2.69 6.49
C ALA A 105 -2.00 -2.01 7.02
N LEU A 106 -2.03 -0.68 6.97
CA LEU A 106 -3.17 0.11 7.41
C LEU A 106 -3.57 1.14 6.35
N CYS A 107 -4.86 1.20 6.02
CA CYS A 107 -5.49 2.31 5.32
C CYS A 107 -6.55 2.92 6.22
N ALA A 108 -6.34 4.14 6.64
CA ALA A 108 -7.27 4.89 7.48
C ALA A 108 -7.16 6.40 7.17
N PRO A 109 -8.18 7.22 7.50
CA PRO A 109 -8.10 8.66 7.32
C PRO A 109 -7.00 9.26 8.22
N ASN A 110 -6.50 10.45 7.86
CA ASN A 110 -5.53 11.17 8.69
C ASN A 110 -6.26 11.87 9.83
N ASP A 111 -6.45 11.14 10.92
CA ASP A 111 -7.07 11.62 12.17
C ASP A 111 -6.30 11.07 13.39
N GLU A 112 -6.64 11.56 14.56
CA GLU A 112 -5.98 11.22 15.81
C GLU A 112 -5.99 9.71 16.09
N TRP A 113 -7.12 9.04 15.85
CA TRP A 113 -7.22 7.59 16.03
C TRP A 113 -6.21 6.83 15.17
N SER A 114 -6.11 7.18 13.88
CA SER A 114 -5.21 6.53 12.95
C SER A 114 -3.75 6.75 13.30
N GLN A 115 -3.39 7.97 13.73
CA GLN A 115 -2.05 8.30 14.20
C GLN A 115 -1.68 7.49 15.45
N GLN A 116 -2.58 7.46 16.43
CA GLN A 116 -2.38 6.67 17.66
C GLN A 116 -2.26 5.17 17.36
N ALA A 117 -3.10 4.61 16.49
CA ALA A 117 -3.06 3.20 16.10
C ALA A 117 -1.71 2.83 15.47
N VAL A 118 -1.19 3.68 14.57
CA VAL A 118 0.13 3.48 13.95
C VAL A 118 1.24 3.55 14.99
N GLU A 119 1.29 4.60 15.81
CA GLU A 119 2.34 4.80 16.80
C GLU A 119 2.38 3.69 17.85
N GLN A 120 1.21 3.26 18.35
CA GLN A 120 1.12 2.17 19.32
C GLN A 120 1.60 0.84 18.72
N THR A 121 1.24 0.55 17.47
CA THR A 121 1.69 -0.66 16.77
C THR A 121 3.20 -0.66 16.58
N ILE A 122 3.79 0.47 16.21
CA ILE A 122 5.24 0.61 16.05
C ILE A 122 5.97 0.50 17.39
N GLN A 123 5.41 1.06 18.47
CA GLN A 123 5.99 0.94 19.83
C GLN A 123 6.06 -0.52 20.32
N GLN A 124 5.19 -1.40 19.81
CA GLN A 124 5.25 -2.84 20.06
C GLN A 124 6.31 -3.55 19.20
N GLY A 125 7.05 -2.83 18.36
CA GLY A 125 8.05 -3.39 17.47
C GLY A 125 7.47 -3.95 16.16
N VAL A 126 6.19 -3.70 15.87
CA VAL A 126 5.52 -4.17 14.66
C VAL A 126 5.63 -3.11 13.55
N PRO A 127 6.27 -3.41 12.41
CA PRO A 127 6.40 -2.47 11.30
C PRO A 127 5.04 -2.22 10.62
N VAL A 128 4.76 -0.94 10.34
CA VAL A 128 3.52 -0.50 9.69
C VAL A 128 3.78 0.06 8.30
N VAL A 129 3.01 -0.43 7.33
CA VAL A 129 2.91 0.07 5.95
C VAL A 129 1.58 0.77 5.77
N LEU A 130 1.58 2.04 5.39
CA LEU A 130 0.36 2.77 5.03
C LEU A 130 0.00 2.52 3.57
N VAL A 131 -1.29 2.32 3.28
CA VAL A 131 -1.78 1.98 1.93
C VAL A 131 -2.88 2.93 1.49
N GLY A 132 -2.69 3.56 0.33
CA GLY A 132 -3.68 4.45 -0.28
C GLY A 132 -3.80 5.82 0.40
N ALA A 133 -3.72 5.88 1.74
CA ALA A 133 -3.71 7.12 2.51
C ALA A 133 -2.41 7.22 3.33
N ASP A 134 -1.68 8.31 3.18
CA ASP A 134 -0.46 8.57 3.94
C ASP A 134 -0.76 9.33 5.24
N LEU A 135 0.02 9.04 6.29
CA LEU A 135 0.02 9.73 7.59
C LEU A 135 1.42 10.28 7.84
N PRO A 136 1.79 11.41 7.23
CA PRO A 136 3.17 11.91 7.23
C PRO A 136 3.71 12.24 8.63
N ASP A 137 2.82 12.51 9.58
CA ASP A 137 3.16 12.89 10.96
C ASP A 137 3.36 11.66 11.88
N THR A 138 3.45 10.45 11.31
CA THR A 138 3.69 9.20 12.06
C THR A 138 5.03 8.57 11.73
N THR A 139 5.52 7.71 12.61
CA THR A 139 6.78 6.94 12.45
C THR A 139 6.66 5.73 11.51
N ARG A 140 5.65 5.69 10.63
CA ARG A 140 5.48 4.58 9.66
C ARG A 140 6.77 4.26 8.90
N LEU A 141 6.96 2.99 8.56
CA LEU A 141 8.14 2.56 7.78
C LEU A 141 7.93 2.67 6.27
N ALA A 142 6.69 2.61 5.80
CA ALA A 142 6.43 2.74 4.37
C ALA A 142 5.03 3.29 4.07
N TYR A 143 4.91 3.89 2.89
CA TYR A 143 3.65 4.23 2.25
C TYR A 143 3.60 3.67 0.83
N VAL A 144 2.44 3.14 0.42
CA VAL A 144 2.18 2.67 -0.94
C VAL A 144 0.86 3.27 -1.44
N GLY A 145 0.89 3.97 -2.56
CA GLY A 145 -0.33 4.53 -3.15
C GLY A 145 -0.08 5.23 -4.48
N THR A 146 -1.13 5.74 -5.09
CA THR A 146 -1.04 6.61 -6.26
C THR A 146 -0.57 8.00 -5.84
N TYR A 147 0.26 8.66 -6.68
CA TYR A 147 0.66 10.04 -6.40
C TYR A 147 -0.45 11.02 -6.84
N TYR A 148 -1.47 11.14 -6.01
CA TYR A 148 -2.68 11.91 -6.34
C TYR A 148 -2.42 13.39 -6.54
N TYR A 149 -1.50 13.99 -5.78
CA TYR A 149 -1.11 15.38 -5.99
C TYR A 149 -0.57 15.61 -7.41
N ASP A 150 0.34 14.76 -7.90
CA ASP A 150 0.87 14.88 -9.27
C ASP A 150 -0.22 14.65 -10.32
N ALA A 151 -1.08 13.65 -10.12
CA ALA A 151 -2.22 13.36 -10.98
C ALA A 151 -3.14 14.59 -11.10
N GLY A 152 -3.47 15.20 -9.98
CA GLY A 152 -4.26 16.42 -9.92
C GLY A 152 -3.57 17.60 -10.60
N ARG A 153 -2.28 17.83 -10.29
CA ARG A 153 -1.50 18.92 -10.88
C ARG A 153 -1.43 18.84 -12.41
N ARG A 154 -1.22 17.65 -12.94
CA ARG A 154 -1.22 17.41 -14.40
C ARG A 154 -2.61 17.63 -15.00
N ALA A 155 -3.66 17.16 -14.33
CA ALA A 155 -5.04 17.38 -14.77
C ALA A 155 -5.38 18.88 -14.79
N GLY A 156 -5.08 19.62 -13.72
CA GLY A 156 -5.29 21.07 -13.65
C GLY A 156 -4.52 21.81 -14.75
N ALA A 157 -3.27 21.48 -15.00
CA ALA A 157 -2.46 22.05 -16.07
C ALA A 157 -3.04 21.76 -17.47
N TRP A 158 -3.61 20.56 -17.66
CA TRP A 158 -4.30 20.20 -18.89
C TRP A 158 -5.54 21.07 -19.13
N TYR A 159 -6.36 21.33 -18.09
CA TYR A 159 -7.50 22.24 -18.17
C TYR A 159 -7.05 23.70 -18.41
N ALA A 160 -6.01 24.16 -17.72
CA ALA A 160 -5.47 25.50 -17.89
C ALA A 160 -5.06 25.82 -19.36
N GLN A 161 -4.64 24.80 -20.12
CA GLN A 161 -4.27 24.95 -21.52
C GLN A 161 -5.48 24.95 -22.47
N ARG A 162 -6.61 24.33 -22.08
CA ARG A 162 -7.79 24.14 -22.97
C ARG A 162 -8.91 25.11 -22.70
N VAL A 163 -9.08 25.50 -21.45
CA VAL A 163 -10.13 26.42 -21.03
C VAL A 163 -9.56 27.83 -21.03
N SER A 164 -10.10 28.72 -21.86
CA SER A 164 -9.61 30.10 -21.94
C SER A 164 -10.01 30.96 -20.72
N ALA A 165 -11.19 30.75 -20.19
CA ALA A 165 -11.72 31.38 -18.98
C ALA A 165 -12.99 30.66 -18.53
N GLY A 166 -13.34 30.73 -17.24
CA GLY A 166 -14.56 30.12 -16.69
C GLY A 166 -14.27 29.23 -15.52
N GLU A 167 -15.01 28.13 -15.40
CA GLU A 167 -14.92 27.22 -14.25
C GLU A 167 -14.74 25.76 -14.71
N VAL A 168 -13.95 25.01 -13.95
CA VAL A 168 -13.84 23.56 -14.06
C VAL A 168 -14.24 22.92 -12.74
N ALA A 169 -15.17 21.97 -12.79
CA ALA A 169 -15.64 21.26 -11.61
C ALA A 169 -14.97 19.88 -11.49
N VAL A 170 -14.54 19.52 -10.29
CA VAL A 170 -14.12 18.16 -9.92
C VAL A 170 -15.25 17.53 -9.12
N VAL A 171 -15.90 16.51 -9.68
CA VAL A 171 -16.92 15.71 -9.01
C VAL A 171 -16.24 14.48 -8.43
N ALA A 172 -16.13 14.40 -7.11
CA ALA A 172 -15.26 13.45 -6.45
C ALA A 172 -16.02 12.46 -5.56
N GLY A 173 -15.78 11.16 -5.79
CA GLY A 173 -16.31 10.04 -5.02
C GLY A 173 -15.32 8.87 -4.97
N HIS A 174 -14.03 9.19 -4.80
CA HIS A 174 -12.99 8.18 -4.64
C HIS A 174 -13.10 7.48 -3.27
N PRO A 175 -12.88 6.15 -3.16
CA PRO A 175 -13.02 5.41 -1.90
C PRO A 175 -11.96 5.77 -0.84
N VAL A 176 -10.91 6.48 -1.22
CA VAL A 176 -9.88 7.00 -0.32
C VAL A 176 -10.05 8.51 -0.17
N PRO A 177 -10.55 9.03 0.97
CA PRO A 177 -10.79 10.46 1.15
C PRO A 177 -9.54 11.32 0.99
N ARG A 178 -8.38 10.83 1.44
CA ARG A 178 -7.09 11.51 1.30
C ARG A 178 -6.71 11.71 -0.17
N ALA A 179 -7.03 10.74 -1.04
CA ALA A 179 -6.81 10.85 -2.48
C ALA A 179 -7.54 12.05 -3.09
N VAL A 180 -8.78 12.31 -2.63
CA VAL A 180 -9.56 13.49 -3.07
C VAL A 180 -8.87 14.79 -2.65
N ALA A 181 -8.41 14.88 -1.40
CA ALA A 181 -7.76 16.08 -0.89
C ALA A 181 -6.44 16.38 -1.63
N GLU A 182 -5.59 15.36 -1.80
CA GLU A 182 -4.30 15.51 -2.50
C GLU A 182 -4.47 15.83 -3.99
N PHE A 183 -5.41 15.12 -4.65
CA PHE A 183 -5.73 15.42 -6.04
C PHE A 183 -6.24 16.84 -6.21
N TRP A 184 -7.16 17.28 -5.35
CA TRP A 184 -7.72 18.63 -5.37
C TRP A 184 -6.66 19.71 -5.18
N GLU A 185 -5.77 19.54 -4.23
CA GLU A 185 -4.64 20.46 -4.02
C GLU A 185 -3.78 20.57 -5.27
N GLY A 186 -3.35 19.42 -5.81
CA GLY A 186 -2.58 19.39 -7.05
C GLY A 186 -3.34 20.02 -8.21
N PHE A 187 -4.64 19.73 -8.35
CA PHE A 187 -5.47 20.26 -9.43
C PHE A 187 -5.54 21.81 -9.41
N ARG A 188 -5.72 22.37 -8.24
CA ARG A 188 -5.67 23.84 -8.07
C ARG A 188 -4.32 24.40 -8.44
N HIS A 189 -3.23 23.76 -8.02
CA HIS A 189 -1.88 24.20 -8.39
C HIS A 189 -1.63 24.11 -9.91
N GLY A 190 -2.15 23.07 -10.58
CA GLY A 190 -2.08 22.96 -12.04
C GLY A 190 -2.83 24.07 -12.76
N LEU A 191 -3.95 24.54 -12.21
CA LEU A 191 -4.72 25.64 -12.80
C LEU A 191 -4.05 27.01 -12.68
N LEU A 192 -3.06 27.20 -11.81
CA LEU A 192 -2.34 28.49 -11.69
C LEU A 192 -1.66 28.92 -13.00
N PHE A 193 -1.45 28.02 -13.95
CA PHE A 193 -0.98 28.37 -15.31
C PHE A 193 -2.00 29.21 -16.10
N ASN A 194 -3.29 29.23 -15.69
CA ASN A 194 -4.30 30.11 -16.27
C ASN A 194 -5.24 30.69 -15.17
N PRO A 195 -4.92 31.86 -14.63
CA PRO A 195 -5.67 32.45 -13.53
C PRO A 195 -7.12 32.87 -13.89
N ARG A 196 -7.51 32.84 -15.18
CA ARG A 196 -8.89 33.08 -15.62
C ARG A 196 -9.78 31.84 -15.47
N VAL A 197 -9.21 30.69 -15.13
CA VAL A 197 -9.95 29.43 -14.88
C VAL A 197 -10.03 29.20 -13.37
N GLN A 198 -11.23 29.05 -12.88
CA GLN A 198 -11.51 28.73 -11.49
C GLN A 198 -11.81 27.24 -11.31
N ALA A 199 -11.49 26.71 -10.15
CA ALA A 199 -11.79 25.33 -9.79
C ALA A 199 -12.92 25.26 -8.76
N ARG A 200 -13.80 24.26 -8.92
CA ARG A 200 -14.82 23.91 -7.92
C ARG A 200 -14.72 22.42 -7.58
N LEU A 201 -14.70 22.11 -6.29
CA LEU A 201 -14.81 20.72 -5.81
C LEU A 201 -16.27 20.44 -5.44
N ALA A 202 -16.82 19.36 -5.99
CA ALA A 202 -18.13 18.81 -5.65
C ALA A 202 -17.92 17.38 -5.08
N PRO A 203 -17.65 17.24 -3.77
CA PRO A 203 -17.48 15.93 -3.16
C PRO A 203 -18.83 15.21 -3.06
N LEU A 204 -18.82 13.90 -3.32
CA LEU A 204 -19.99 13.05 -3.21
C LEU A 204 -19.82 12.09 -2.01
N THR A 205 -20.85 12.04 -1.17
CA THR A 205 -20.97 11.03 -0.12
C THR A 205 -21.51 9.70 -0.65
N ASP A 206 -22.25 9.78 -1.76
CA ASP A 206 -22.83 8.65 -2.49
C ASP A 206 -22.71 8.90 -4.00
N SER A 207 -22.06 7.98 -4.70
CA SER A 207 -21.84 8.08 -6.15
C SER A 207 -23.15 8.06 -6.95
N THR A 208 -24.26 7.53 -6.41
CA THR A 208 -25.58 7.53 -7.06
C THR A 208 -26.12 8.95 -7.31
N ASN A 209 -25.62 9.93 -6.57
CA ASN A 209 -25.96 11.34 -6.76
C ASN A 209 -25.18 12.02 -7.90
N ALA A 210 -24.17 11.36 -8.47
CA ALA A 210 -23.34 11.94 -9.53
C ALA A 210 -24.14 12.48 -10.72
N PRO A 211 -25.16 11.78 -11.28
CA PRO A 211 -25.90 12.28 -12.41
C PRO A 211 -26.66 13.59 -12.12
N SER A 212 -27.20 13.75 -10.91
CA SER A 212 -27.93 14.98 -10.53
C SER A 212 -26.98 16.15 -10.34
N VAL A 213 -25.85 15.94 -9.64
CA VAL A 213 -24.82 16.96 -9.41
C VAL A 213 -24.21 17.40 -10.74
N ILE A 214 -23.88 16.47 -11.64
CA ILE A 214 -23.29 16.78 -12.95
C ILE A 214 -24.27 17.58 -13.82
N ARG A 215 -25.57 17.19 -13.86
CA ARG A 215 -26.58 17.96 -14.60
C ARG A 215 -26.73 19.39 -14.05
N SER A 216 -26.74 19.56 -12.73
CA SER A 216 -26.77 20.88 -12.11
C SER A 216 -25.59 21.72 -12.54
N LEU A 217 -24.37 21.17 -12.43
CA LEU A 217 -23.15 21.86 -12.86
C LEU A 217 -23.16 22.18 -14.37
N ALA A 218 -23.58 21.24 -15.20
CA ALA A 218 -23.65 21.41 -16.66
C ALA A 218 -24.64 22.50 -17.13
N SER A 219 -25.61 22.87 -16.28
CA SER A 219 -26.53 23.97 -16.56
C SER A 219 -25.94 25.37 -16.28
N GLU A 220 -24.77 25.43 -15.66
CA GLU A 220 -24.13 26.70 -15.31
C GLU A 220 -23.36 27.31 -16.50
N PRO A 221 -23.65 28.55 -16.93
CA PRO A 221 -23.05 29.13 -18.13
C PRO A 221 -21.51 29.29 -18.06
N ARG A 222 -20.97 29.37 -16.86
CA ARG A 222 -19.51 29.53 -16.65
C ARG A 222 -18.75 28.23 -16.64
N LEU A 223 -19.44 27.07 -16.56
CA LEU A 223 -18.78 25.77 -16.53
C LEU A 223 -18.20 25.43 -17.92
N GLN A 224 -16.91 25.15 -17.98
CA GLN A 224 -16.16 24.88 -19.19
C GLN A 224 -15.55 23.47 -19.23
N GLY A 225 -15.61 22.75 -18.10
CA GLY A 225 -15.11 21.38 -18.03
C GLY A 225 -15.51 20.69 -16.74
N ILE A 226 -15.52 19.37 -16.78
CA ILE A 226 -15.80 18.52 -15.63
C ILE A 226 -14.72 17.44 -15.52
N PHE A 227 -14.24 17.19 -14.32
CA PHE A 227 -13.40 16.05 -14.00
C PHE A 227 -14.15 15.12 -13.04
N LEU A 228 -14.31 13.83 -13.43
CA LEU A 228 -14.97 12.79 -12.65
C LEU A 228 -13.92 11.96 -11.92
N MET A 229 -13.86 12.05 -10.61
CA MET A 229 -12.87 11.35 -9.80
C MET A 229 -13.50 10.15 -9.08
N GLY A 230 -13.20 8.95 -9.56
CA GLY A 230 -13.69 7.67 -9.05
C GLY A 230 -14.46 6.87 -10.09
N ALA A 231 -14.29 5.55 -10.11
CA ALA A 231 -14.85 4.69 -11.14
C ALA A 231 -16.39 4.71 -11.14
N GLU A 232 -17.02 4.70 -9.97
CA GLU A 232 -18.48 4.75 -9.83
C GLU A 232 -19.02 6.09 -10.27
N VAL A 233 -18.37 7.19 -9.91
CA VAL A 233 -18.74 8.55 -10.34
C VAL A 233 -18.66 8.67 -11.85
N ALA A 234 -17.59 8.16 -12.45
CA ALA A 234 -17.41 8.14 -13.89
C ALA A 234 -18.48 7.28 -14.58
N GLN A 235 -18.72 6.07 -14.08
CA GLN A 235 -19.72 5.14 -14.62
C GLN A 235 -21.11 5.76 -14.68
N GLN A 236 -21.52 6.47 -13.64
CA GLN A 236 -22.84 7.09 -13.53
C GLN A 236 -22.92 8.45 -14.21
N GLY A 237 -21.80 9.17 -14.24
CA GLY A 237 -21.76 10.54 -14.71
C GLY A 237 -21.52 10.72 -16.21
N ILE A 238 -20.81 9.78 -16.85
CA ILE A 238 -20.36 9.95 -18.25
C ILE A 238 -21.51 10.18 -19.24
N GLY A 239 -22.67 9.53 -19.03
CA GLY A 239 -23.83 9.66 -19.91
C GLY A 239 -24.58 11.00 -19.79
N VAL A 240 -24.32 11.78 -18.75
CA VAL A 240 -24.97 13.07 -18.48
C VAL A 240 -24.00 14.25 -18.46
N ALA A 241 -22.70 13.99 -18.44
CA ALA A 241 -21.68 15.02 -18.48
C ALA A 241 -21.61 15.67 -19.88
N PRO A 242 -21.32 16.99 -19.97
CA PRO A 242 -21.04 17.62 -21.25
C PRO A 242 -19.81 16.97 -21.90
N ARG A 243 -19.86 16.78 -23.22
CA ARG A 243 -18.78 16.11 -23.98
C ARG A 243 -17.57 16.99 -24.25
N THR A 244 -17.50 18.15 -23.60
CA THR A 244 -16.42 19.13 -23.80
C THR A 244 -15.55 19.20 -22.56
N ASN A 245 -14.24 19.01 -22.73
CA ASN A 245 -13.26 19.04 -21.63
C ASN A 245 -13.68 18.11 -20.48
N LEU A 246 -13.99 16.86 -20.81
CA LEU A 246 -14.36 15.85 -19.82
C LEU A 246 -13.16 14.99 -19.44
N GLY A 247 -12.75 15.06 -18.19
CA GLY A 247 -11.69 14.24 -17.61
C GLY A 247 -12.24 13.17 -16.67
N VAL A 248 -11.52 12.06 -16.55
CA VAL A 248 -11.87 10.95 -15.66
C VAL A 248 -10.62 10.41 -14.95
N LEU A 249 -10.73 10.17 -13.64
CA LEU A 249 -9.84 9.28 -12.90
C LEU A 249 -10.66 8.03 -12.55
N SER A 250 -10.13 6.87 -12.93
CA SER A 250 -10.78 5.58 -12.71
C SER A 250 -9.74 4.49 -12.48
N TRP A 251 -10.14 3.37 -11.93
CA TRP A 251 -9.34 2.14 -11.87
C TRP A 251 -9.91 1.02 -12.75
N ARG A 252 -11.06 1.25 -13.41
CA ARG A 252 -11.67 0.27 -14.30
C ARG A 252 -11.12 0.40 -15.71
N GLU A 253 -10.67 -0.70 -16.27
CA GLU A 253 -10.14 -0.76 -17.64
C GLU A 253 -11.16 -0.29 -18.70
N THR A 254 -12.46 -0.43 -18.44
CA THR A 254 -13.54 0.09 -19.30
C THR A 254 -13.45 1.60 -19.55
N ALA A 255 -12.76 2.35 -18.70
CA ALA A 255 -12.52 3.78 -18.92
C ALA A 255 -11.64 4.05 -20.18
N LYS A 256 -10.85 3.08 -20.62
CA LYS A 256 -10.11 3.17 -21.89
C LYS A 256 -11.02 3.23 -23.10
N ASP A 257 -12.14 2.51 -23.05
CA ASP A 257 -13.14 2.52 -24.15
C ASP A 257 -13.81 3.90 -24.25
N TRP A 258 -14.06 4.56 -23.12
CA TRP A 258 -14.59 5.92 -23.12
C TRP A 258 -13.60 6.91 -23.74
N TYR A 259 -12.30 6.74 -23.48
CA TYR A 259 -11.27 7.56 -24.10
C TYR A 259 -11.16 7.25 -25.62
N LEU A 260 -11.11 5.99 -26.01
CA LEU A 260 -10.97 5.58 -27.42
C LEU A 260 -12.18 6.03 -28.24
N SER A 261 -13.39 5.91 -27.71
CA SER A 261 -14.64 6.36 -28.34
C SER A 261 -14.90 7.87 -28.25
N ARG A 262 -13.95 8.65 -27.73
CA ARG A 262 -14.04 10.12 -27.58
C ARG A 262 -15.20 10.57 -26.69
N GLN A 263 -15.59 9.77 -25.73
CA GLN A 263 -16.54 10.19 -24.69
C GLN A 263 -15.87 11.04 -23.61
N ILE A 264 -14.57 10.86 -23.42
CA ILE A 264 -13.70 11.66 -22.52
C ILE A 264 -12.47 12.15 -23.26
N ASP A 265 -11.90 13.26 -22.79
CA ASP A 265 -10.72 13.92 -23.37
C ASP A 265 -9.45 13.66 -22.57
N LEU A 266 -9.61 13.36 -21.27
CA LEU A 266 -8.54 13.05 -20.33
C LEU A 266 -8.89 11.79 -19.54
N LEU A 267 -7.96 10.84 -19.51
CA LEU A 267 -8.03 9.65 -18.68
C LEU A 267 -6.80 9.54 -17.78
N ILE A 268 -7.04 9.36 -16.50
CA ILE A 268 -6.07 8.90 -15.50
C ILE A 268 -6.54 7.52 -15.02
N LEU A 269 -5.75 6.49 -15.29
CA LEU A 269 -6.12 5.13 -14.90
C LEU A 269 -5.19 4.64 -13.79
N GLU A 270 -5.78 4.37 -12.64
CA GLU A 270 -5.09 3.84 -11.46
C GLU A 270 -4.90 2.31 -11.57
N ARG A 271 -3.98 1.80 -10.76
CA ARG A 271 -3.59 0.39 -10.72
C ARG A 271 -3.68 -0.18 -9.32
N PRO A 272 -4.89 -0.37 -8.77
CA PRO A 272 -5.05 -0.86 -7.39
C PRO A 272 -4.43 -2.24 -7.16
N GLU A 273 -4.47 -3.13 -8.14
CA GLU A 273 -3.81 -4.44 -8.03
C GLU A 273 -2.29 -4.29 -7.83
N GLU A 274 -1.65 -3.37 -8.55
CA GLU A 274 -0.21 -3.07 -8.36
C GLU A 274 0.05 -2.44 -6.98
N ILE A 275 -0.87 -1.63 -6.44
CA ILE A 275 -0.79 -1.15 -5.05
C ILE A 275 -0.71 -2.35 -4.10
N GLY A 276 -1.58 -3.34 -4.27
CA GLY A 276 -1.57 -4.56 -3.47
C GLY A 276 -0.25 -5.35 -3.60
N VAL A 277 0.24 -5.55 -4.81
CA VAL A 277 1.52 -6.23 -5.08
C VAL A 277 2.69 -5.53 -4.39
N ARG A 278 2.78 -4.20 -4.47
CA ARG A 278 3.84 -3.40 -3.83
C ARG A 278 3.75 -3.48 -2.32
N THR A 279 2.54 -3.36 -1.78
CA THR A 279 2.28 -3.51 -0.34
C THR A 279 2.73 -4.87 0.17
N ALA A 280 2.36 -5.95 -0.53
CA ALA A 280 2.75 -7.30 -0.17
C ALA A 280 4.27 -7.50 -0.14
N ASN A 281 4.98 -6.95 -1.13
CA ASN A 281 6.43 -7.05 -1.17
C ASN A 281 7.09 -6.33 0.03
N LEU A 282 6.58 -5.16 0.42
CA LEU A 282 7.06 -4.44 1.60
C LEU A 282 6.74 -5.20 2.89
N LEU A 283 5.50 -5.66 3.08
CA LEU A 283 5.10 -6.43 4.26
C LEU A 283 5.98 -7.69 4.42
N ARG A 284 6.24 -8.41 3.33
CA ARG A 284 7.11 -9.58 3.34
C ARG A 284 8.55 -9.23 3.74
N ASN A 285 9.10 -8.15 3.19
CA ASN A 285 10.46 -7.74 3.55
C ASN A 285 10.55 -7.34 5.02
N LEU A 286 9.61 -6.51 5.49
CA LEU A 286 9.55 -6.05 6.87
C LEU A 286 9.31 -7.20 7.86
N SER A 287 8.42 -8.14 7.55
CA SER A 287 8.17 -9.32 8.39
C SER A 287 9.40 -10.22 8.56
N GLN A 288 10.37 -10.12 7.64
CA GLN A 288 11.65 -10.82 7.66
C GLN A 288 12.81 -9.98 8.25
N GLY A 289 12.50 -8.81 8.83
CA GLY A 289 13.51 -7.88 9.35
C GLY A 289 14.36 -7.20 8.27
N ARG A 290 13.88 -7.18 7.03
CA ARG A 290 14.55 -6.51 5.91
C ARG A 290 13.91 -5.14 5.65
N GLY A 291 14.68 -4.11 5.79
CA GLY A 291 14.23 -2.72 5.59
C GLY A 291 14.13 -1.99 6.91
N GLY A 292 14.65 -0.77 6.98
CA GLY A 292 14.68 0.09 8.16
C GLY A 292 14.45 1.55 7.82
N ASP A 293 14.66 1.93 6.56
CA ASP A 293 14.46 3.31 6.12
C ASP A 293 13.03 3.53 5.60
N LEU A 294 12.53 4.75 5.80
CA LEU A 294 11.23 5.15 5.27
C LEU A 294 11.17 4.95 3.75
N GLN A 295 10.19 4.20 3.29
CA GLN A 295 9.95 3.96 1.87
C GLN A 295 8.62 4.57 1.42
N ILE A 296 8.68 5.51 0.47
CA ILE A 296 7.49 6.04 -0.19
C ILE A 296 7.44 5.42 -1.59
N VAL A 297 6.45 4.60 -1.85
CA VAL A 297 6.28 3.87 -3.10
C VAL A 297 5.05 4.39 -3.83
N TYR A 298 5.27 5.27 -4.79
CA TYR A 298 4.21 5.69 -5.69
C TYR A 298 4.01 4.67 -6.80
N VAL A 299 2.78 4.17 -6.91
CA VAL A 299 2.36 3.30 -8.01
C VAL A 299 2.01 4.18 -9.21
N PRO A 300 2.65 3.96 -10.37
CA PRO A 300 2.38 4.78 -11.55
C PRO A 300 0.97 4.56 -12.07
N TYR A 301 0.29 5.64 -12.43
CA TYR A 301 -0.96 5.64 -13.15
C TYR A 301 -0.73 5.78 -14.66
N GLU A 302 -1.67 5.32 -15.47
CA GLU A 302 -1.67 5.58 -16.91
C GLU A 302 -2.29 6.95 -17.19
N TRP A 303 -1.66 7.74 -18.06
CA TRP A 303 -2.11 9.04 -18.50
C TRP A 303 -2.41 9.06 -19.98
N ARG A 304 -3.63 9.44 -20.37
CA ARG A 304 -4.01 9.67 -21.76
C ARG A 304 -4.75 11.01 -21.86
N ALA A 305 -4.33 11.86 -22.78
CA ALA A 305 -4.94 13.18 -23.00
C ALA A 305 -4.92 13.53 -24.49
N ARG A 306 -5.95 14.25 -24.91
CA ARG A 306 -6.10 14.78 -26.27
C ARG A 306 -5.89 16.28 -26.29
#